data_ebed50d760a3518e948a083816746694
#
_entry.id   ebed50d760a3518e948a083816746694
#
_cell.length_a   1.000
_cell.length_b   1.000
_cell.length_c   1.000
_cell.angle_alpha   90.00
_cell.angle_beta   90.00
_cell.angle_gamma   90.00
#
_symmetry.space_group_name_H-M   'P 1'
#
loop_
_entity.id
_entity.type
_entity.pdbx_description
1 polymer ?
#
loop_
_entity_poly.entity_id
_entity_poly.type
_entity_poly.pdbx_seq_one_letter_code
_entity_poly.pdbx_strand_id
1 'polypeptide(L)'
;MKSAAERTVVIISITSDIGIALAKRYAKDGYAIIGTYRSTKLLRQLDGIKNCRLFYCDISDKKSISRFIGEFKKLGLVWDVFISCPCNPLPVKSFFDCEFDEWSDSVHVNSIEQLRLLHEIYRFRNKDKISDVIFFAGGGVNGAVMKFSAYTISKIMLVKMCEFLDHENKDLNIFIVGPGWAKTKAHDLVLKHVSWDDERRQKTIDFLKSGKGTTMDDIYGCIRWLCGQGKKVSSGRNFSIVHDAWKGPLGKKLVEELKKDVNMYKLRRYKNELLASSEKSGVR
;
A
#
# COMPACT_ATOMS: atom_id res chain seq x y z
N MET A 1 -17.66 2.02 -33.46
CA MET A 1 -17.57 2.20 -31.99
C MET A 1 -16.12 2.00 -31.58
N LYS A 2 -15.43 3.03 -31.07
CA LYS A 2 -14.08 2.81 -30.49
C LYS A 2 -14.27 1.87 -29.29
N SER A 3 -13.62 0.70 -29.31
CA SER A 3 -13.50 -0.16 -28.13
C SER A 3 -13.07 0.71 -26.95
N ALA A 4 -13.77 0.64 -25.83
CA ALA A 4 -13.32 1.31 -24.62
C ALA A 4 -11.88 0.87 -24.35
N ALA A 5 -10.95 1.82 -24.28
CA ALA A 5 -9.55 1.52 -24.06
C ALA A 5 -9.43 0.66 -22.79
N GLU A 6 -8.77 -0.48 -22.91
CA GLU A 6 -8.55 -1.43 -21.82
C GLU A 6 -7.83 -0.74 -20.66
N ARG A 7 -8.42 -0.77 -19.46
CA ARG A 7 -7.79 -0.18 -18.26
C ARG A 7 -6.60 -1.02 -17.82
N THR A 8 -5.55 -0.37 -17.40
CA THR A 8 -4.29 -1.01 -17.03
C THR A 8 -3.99 -0.83 -15.55
N VAL A 9 -3.68 -1.91 -14.85
CA VAL A 9 -3.15 -1.88 -13.48
C VAL A 9 -1.68 -2.29 -13.46
N VAL A 10 -0.86 -1.48 -12.81
CA VAL A 10 0.55 -1.79 -12.50
C VAL A 10 0.63 -2.28 -11.06
N ILE A 11 1.17 -3.48 -10.86
CA ILE A 11 1.34 -4.09 -9.52
C ILE A 11 2.82 -4.33 -9.26
N ILE A 12 3.38 -3.57 -8.33
CA ILE A 12 4.77 -3.73 -7.91
C ILE A 12 4.87 -4.87 -6.90
N SER A 13 5.88 -5.73 -7.06
CA SER A 13 6.00 -7.02 -6.34
C SER A 13 4.76 -7.90 -6.52
N ILE A 14 4.36 -8.10 -7.78
CA ILE A 14 3.18 -8.91 -8.14
C ILE A 14 3.24 -10.34 -7.60
N THR A 15 4.44 -10.88 -7.34
CA THR A 15 4.65 -12.22 -6.76
C THR A 15 4.49 -12.27 -5.23
N SER A 16 4.12 -11.16 -4.57
CA SER A 16 3.64 -11.20 -3.18
C SER A 16 2.25 -11.85 -3.11
N ASP A 17 1.86 -12.36 -1.94
CA ASP A 17 0.55 -13.02 -1.78
C ASP A 17 -0.61 -12.08 -2.14
N ILE A 18 -0.53 -10.82 -1.69
CA ILE A 18 -1.51 -9.79 -2.03
C ILE A 18 -1.42 -9.45 -3.53
N GLY A 19 -0.22 -9.30 -4.08
CA GLY A 19 0.01 -8.97 -5.49
C GLY A 19 -0.61 -10.00 -6.43
N ILE A 20 -0.36 -11.30 -6.19
CA ILE A 20 -0.96 -12.40 -6.96
C ILE A 20 -2.49 -12.36 -6.87
N ALA A 21 -3.01 -12.17 -5.67
CA ALA A 21 -4.44 -12.14 -5.44
C ALA A 21 -5.13 -10.98 -6.16
N LEU A 22 -4.51 -9.80 -6.13
CA LEU A 22 -5.01 -8.62 -6.82
C LEU A 22 -4.91 -8.78 -8.34
N ALA A 23 -3.78 -9.28 -8.86
CA ALA A 23 -3.62 -9.52 -10.29
C ALA A 23 -4.73 -10.39 -10.87
N LYS A 24 -5.05 -11.52 -10.20
CA LYS A 24 -6.13 -12.42 -10.62
C LYS A 24 -7.51 -11.74 -10.62
N ARG A 25 -7.79 -10.87 -9.66
CA ARG A 25 -9.09 -10.19 -9.53
C ARG A 25 -9.23 -9.04 -10.52
N TYR A 26 -8.20 -8.22 -10.68
CA TYR A 26 -8.20 -7.16 -11.69
C TYR A 26 -8.31 -7.73 -13.11
N ALA A 27 -7.66 -8.88 -13.39
CA ALA A 27 -7.79 -9.55 -14.68
C ALA A 27 -9.22 -10.05 -14.94
N LYS A 28 -9.92 -10.57 -13.91
CA LYS A 28 -11.35 -10.92 -14.01
C LYS A 28 -12.24 -9.72 -14.30
N ASP A 29 -11.88 -8.54 -13.80
CA ASP A 29 -12.58 -7.28 -14.06
C ASP A 29 -12.17 -6.66 -15.43
N GLY A 30 -11.39 -7.37 -16.26
CA GLY A 30 -11.03 -6.95 -17.63
C GLY A 30 -9.89 -5.93 -17.69
N TYR A 31 -9.04 -5.83 -16.66
CA TYR A 31 -7.85 -4.98 -16.70
C TYR A 31 -6.68 -5.70 -17.35
N ALA A 32 -5.90 -4.98 -18.16
CA ALA A 32 -4.53 -5.39 -18.49
C ALA A 32 -3.64 -5.30 -17.24
N ILE A 33 -2.81 -6.32 -17.04
CA ILE A 33 -1.94 -6.42 -15.87
C ILE A 33 -0.50 -6.15 -16.28
N ILE A 34 0.15 -5.24 -15.59
CA ILE A 34 1.60 -5.04 -15.65
C ILE A 34 2.16 -5.34 -14.26
N GLY A 35 3.01 -6.33 -14.16
CA GLY A 35 3.56 -6.77 -12.87
C GLY A 35 5.07 -6.71 -12.82
N THR A 36 5.62 -6.28 -11.67
CA THR A 36 7.05 -6.43 -11.41
C THR A 36 7.33 -7.57 -10.46
N TYR A 37 8.43 -8.26 -10.66
CA TYR A 37 8.90 -9.34 -9.79
C TYR A 37 10.40 -9.27 -9.58
N ARG A 38 10.87 -9.77 -8.42
CA ARG A 38 12.29 -9.98 -8.11
C ARG A 38 12.68 -11.46 -8.17
N SER A 39 11.74 -12.34 -7.86
CA SER A 39 11.96 -13.78 -7.84
C SER A 39 10.97 -14.50 -8.77
N THR A 40 11.47 -15.48 -9.52
CA THR A 40 10.68 -16.29 -10.45
C THR A 40 9.87 -17.39 -9.77
N LYS A 41 10.14 -17.70 -8.49
CA LYS A 41 9.57 -18.87 -7.76
C LYS A 41 8.05 -18.99 -7.83
N LEU A 42 7.34 -17.86 -7.93
CA LEU A 42 5.88 -17.82 -7.89
C LEU A 42 5.23 -17.33 -9.18
N LEU A 43 6.00 -17.10 -10.24
CA LEU A 43 5.45 -16.63 -11.51
C LEU A 43 4.40 -17.59 -12.07
N ARG A 44 4.57 -18.90 -11.89
CA ARG A 44 3.58 -19.92 -12.31
C ARG A 44 2.18 -19.70 -11.73
N GLN A 45 2.05 -19.01 -10.59
CA GLN A 45 0.74 -18.68 -10.02
C GLN A 45 -0.02 -17.60 -10.81
N LEU A 46 0.66 -16.94 -11.74
CA LEU A 46 0.10 -15.94 -12.64
C LEU A 46 -0.18 -16.50 -14.05
N ASP A 47 0.17 -17.77 -14.29
CA ASP A 47 -0.09 -18.43 -15.55
C ASP A 47 -1.59 -18.43 -15.85
N GLY A 48 -1.95 -18.25 -17.11
CA GLY A 48 -3.35 -18.17 -17.56
C GLY A 48 -4.03 -16.81 -17.35
N ILE A 49 -3.38 -15.83 -16.73
CA ILE A 49 -3.89 -14.46 -16.72
C ILE A 49 -3.70 -13.85 -18.10
N LYS A 50 -4.80 -13.60 -18.81
CA LYS A 50 -4.79 -12.90 -20.09
C LYS A 50 -4.28 -11.46 -19.93
N ASN A 51 -3.60 -10.93 -20.96
CA ASN A 51 -3.10 -9.54 -20.97
C ASN A 51 -2.22 -9.19 -19.74
N CYS A 52 -1.38 -10.14 -19.30
CA CYS A 52 -0.43 -9.95 -18.20
C CYS A 52 1.00 -9.83 -18.75
N ARG A 53 1.66 -8.71 -18.48
CA ARG A 53 3.07 -8.47 -18.79
C ARG A 53 3.88 -8.39 -17.51
N LEU A 54 4.94 -9.18 -17.44
CA LEU A 54 5.78 -9.32 -16.24
C LEU A 54 7.19 -8.81 -16.53
N PHE A 55 7.69 -7.95 -15.63
CA PHE A 55 9.00 -7.34 -15.74
C PHE A 55 9.84 -7.67 -14.50
N TYR A 56 11.10 -8.01 -14.71
CA TYR A 56 12.04 -8.08 -13.60
C TYR A 56 12.32 -6.68 -13.07
N CYS A 57 12.12 -6.48 -11.78
CA CYS A 57 12.47 -5.24 -11.09
C CYS A 57 12.73 -5.53 -9.60
N ASP A 58 13.99 -5.45 -9.21
CA ASP A 58 14.37 -5.34 -7.80
C ASP A 58 14.32 -3.87 -7.42
N ILE A 59 13.39 -3.50 -6.55
CA ILE A 59 13.21 -2.11 -6.14
C ILE A 59 14.36 -1.59 -5.26
N SER A 60 15.18 -2.47 -4.67
CA SER A 60 16.39 -2.07 -3.93
C SER A 60 17.55 -1.67 -4.86
N ASP A 61 17.46 -2.01 -6.15
CA ASP A 61 18.45 -1.67 -7.16
C ASP A 61 17.94 -0.56 -8.11
N LYS A 62 18.52 0.63 -8.02
CA LYS A 62 18.19 1.77 -8.88
C LYS A 62 18.36 1.46 -10.36
N LYS A 63 19.36 0.65 -10.75
CA LYS A 63 19.57 0.25 -12.15
C LYS A 63 18.44 -0.66 -12.63
N SER A 64 17.94 -1.54 -11.75
CA SER A 64 16.79 -2.39 -12.06
C SER A 64 15.52 -1.56 -12.25
N ILE A 65 15.27 -0.57 -11.41
CA ILE A 65 14.16 0.38 -11.58
C ILE A 65 14.29 1.10 -12.92
N SER A 66 15.45 1.67 -13.23
CA SER A 66 15.67 2.41 -14.48
C SER A 66 15.46 1.54 -15.71
N ARG A 67 15.87 0.26 -15.66
CA ARG A 67 15.63 -0.72 -16.75
C ARG A 67 14.13 -0.96 -16.95
N PHE A 68 13.40 -1.24 -15.87
CA PHE A 68 11.95 -1.42 -15.92
C PHE A 68 11.25 -0.20 -16.53
N ILE A 69 11.58 1.01 -16.09
CA ILE A 69 11.02 2.25 -16.62
C ILE A 69 11.37 2.45 -18.11
N GLY A 70 12.58 2.08 -18.50
CA GLY A 70 13.01 2.11 -19.91
C GLY A 70 12.17 1.17 -20.81
N GLU A 71 11.90 -0.05 -20.34
CA GLU A 71 11.04 -1.02 -21.03
C GLU A 71 9.58 -0.55 -21.06
N PHE A 72 9.07 -0.01 -19.97
CA PHE A 72 7.73 0.56 -19.89
C PHE A 72 7.53 1.67 -20.93
N LYS A 73 8.50 2.59 -21.02
CA LYS A 73 8.53 3.67 -22.02
C LYS A 73 8.57 3.12 -23.47
N LYS A 74 9.47 2.17 -23.74
CA LYS A 74 9.64 1.55 -25.05
C LYS A 74 8.36 0.95 -25.60
N LEU A 75 7.56 0.34 -24.73
CA LEU A 75 6.32 -0.32 -25.09
C LEU A 75 5.12 0.63 -25.18
N GLY A 76 5.32 1.93 -24.96
CA GLY A 76 4.24 2.93 -24.97
C GLY A 76 3.13 2.65 -23.96
N LEU A 77 3.47 1.99 -22.85
CA LEU A 77 2.47 1.58 -21.85
C LEU A 77 1.95 2.80 -21.06
N VAL A 78 0.66 2.73 -20.74
CA VAL A 78 -0.05 3.72 -19.93
C VAL A 78 -0.73 2.99 -18.79
N TRP A 79 -0.84 3.60 -17.61
CA TRP A 79 -1.48 2.99 -16.45
C TRP A 79 -2.61 3.84 -15.88
N ASP A 80 -3.64 3.18 -15.36
CA ASP A 80 -4.80 3.74 -14.68
C ASP A 80 -4.77 3.54 -13.18
N VAL A 81 -4.18 2.41 -12.75
CA VAL A 81 -4.08 2.02 -11.34
C VAL A 81 -2.65 1.58 -11.05
N PHE A 82 -2.06 2.12 -10.00
CA PHE A 82 -0.75 1.73 -9.49
C PHE A 82 -0.90 1.17 -8.08
N ILE A 83 -0.43 -0.06 -7.86
CA ILE A 83 -0.49 -0.75 -6.56
C ILE A 83 0.91 -1.18 -6.15
N SER A 84 1.35 -0.75 -4.98
CA SER A 84 2.67 -1.08 -4.45
C SER A 84 2.55 -2.10 -3.31
N CYS A 85 3.00 -3.34 -3.56
CA CYS A 85 2.92 -4.46 -2.63
C CYS A 85 4.23 -4.87 -1.93
N PRO A 86 5.40 -4.20 -2.09
CA PRO A 86 6.60 -4.58 -1.36
C PRO A 86 6.40 -4.53 0.15
N CYS A 87 6.91 -5.57 0.83
CA CYS A 87 6.85 -5.68 2.28
C CYS A 87 8.08 -6.46 2.77
N ASN A 88 8.92 -5.81 3.57
CA ASN A 88 10.01 -6.44 4.31
C ASN A 88 9.83 -6.13 5.81
N PRO A 89 9.37 -7.10 6.64
CA PRO A 89 9.16 -6.87 8.06
C PRO A 89 10.45 -6.85 8.90
N LEU A 90 11.60 -7.17 8.29
CA LEU A 90 12.88 -7.22 8.99
C LEU A 90 13.57 -5.86 9.06
N PRO A 91 14.47 -5.63 10.03
CA PRO A 91 14.79 -6.50 11.17
C PRO A 91 13.68 -6.50 12.24
N VAL A 92 13.56 -7.64 12.97
CA VAL A 92 12.69 -7.75 14.14
C VAL A 92 13.56 -7.69 15.39
N LYS A 93 14.02 -6.49 15.73
CA LYS A 93 14.95 -6.21 16.85
C LYS A 93 14.63 -4.84 17.45
N SER A 94 15.04 -4.60 18.71
CA SER A 94 15.03 -3.26 19.28
C SER A 94 16.00 -2.37 18.50
N PHE A 95 15.74 -1.07 18.45
CA PHE A 95 16.50 -0.15 17.58
C PHE A 95 18.02 -0.20 17.83
N PHE A 96 18.43 -0.25 19.09
CA PHE A 96 19.85 -0.28 19.46
C PHE A 96 20.49 -1.69 19.38
N ASP A 97 19.68 -2.74 19.14
CA ASP A 97 20.16 -4.13 19.03
C ASP A 97 20.26 -4.60 17.56
N CYS A 98 19.86 -3.77 16.59
CA CYS A 98 19.97 -4.09 15.18
C CYS A 98 21.16 -3.38 14.53
N GLU A 99 21.72 -4.01 13.49
CA GLU A 99 22.65 -3.32 12.60
C GLU A 99 21.92 -2.18 11.90
N PHE A 100 22.51 -0.97 11.96
CA PHE A 100 21.86 0.24 11.43
C PHE A 100 21.62 0.15 9.92
N ASP A 101 22.50 -0.48 9.19
CA ASP A 101 22.34 -0.67 7.75
C ASP A 101 21.14 -1.58 7.43
N GLU A 102 20.93 -2.67 8.18
CA GLU A 102 19.72 -3.51 8.04
C GLU A 102 18.44 -2.71 8.31
N TRP A 103 18.49 -1.86 9.35
CA TRP A 103 17.37 -0.99 9.70
C TRP A 103 17.08 0.03 8.57
N SER A 104 18.13 0.68 8.07
CA SER A 104 18.07 1.66 6.98
C SER A 104 17.55 1.03 5.68
N ASP A 105 18.09 -0.12 5.30
CA ASP A 105 17.66 -0.86 4.10
C ASP A 105 16.18 -1.23 4.16
N SER A 106 15.68 -1.62 5.34
CA SER A 106 14.27 -1.89 5.55
C SER A 106 13.41 -0.64 5.31
N VAL A 107 13.83 0.52 5.83
CA VAL A 107 13.13 1.80 5.60
C VAL A 107 13.14 2.14 4.11
N HIS A 108 14.28 1.99 3.44
CA HIS A 108 14.40 2.24 2.00
C HIS A 108 13.43 1.38 1.19
N VAL A 109 13.47 0.08 1.34
CA VAL A 109 12.62 -0.86 0.57
C VAL A 109 11.14 -0.67 0.86
N ASN A 110 10.77 -0.44 2.13
CA ASN A 110 9.36 -0.33 2.52
C ASN A 110 8.73 1.03 2.24
N SER A 111 9.53 2.07 1.92
CA SER A 111 9.00 3.41 1.66
C SER A 111 9.71 4.12 0.51
N ILE A 112 10.99 4.48 0.65
CA ILE A 112 11.70 5.36 -0.28
C ILE A 112 11.71 4.80 -1.71
N GLU A 113 12.03 3.53 -1.88
CA GLU A 113 12.12 2.92 -3.22
C GLU A 113 10.74 2.69 -3.86
N GLN A 114 9.70 2.51 -3.04
CA GLN A 114 8.32 2.50 -3.55
C GLN A 114 7.90 3.88 -4.07
N LEU A 115 8.28 4.95 -3.36
CA LEU A 115 8.03 6.32 -3.78
C LEU A 115 8.87 6.69 -5.01
N ARG A 116 10.14 6.26 -5.07
CA ARG A 116 10.99 6.43 -6.26
C ARG A 116 10.33 5.83 -7.49
N LEU A 117 9.84 4.60 -7.38
CA LEU A 117 9.22 3.92 -8.50
C LEU A 117 7.94 4.63 -8.95
N LEU A 118 7.11 5.09 -8.01
CA LEU A 118 5.95 5.93 -8.35
C LEU A 118 6.38 7.23 -9.05
N HIS A 119 7.42 7.91 -8.54
CA HIS A 119 7.95 9.13 -9.14
C HIS A 119 8.39 8.91 -10.60
N GLU A 120 9.12 7.83 -10.87
CA GLU A 120 9.60 7.53 -12.22
C GLU A 120 8.48 7.13 -13.19
N ILE A 121 7.45 6.38 -12.72
CA ILE A 121 6.37 5.89 -13.58
C ILE A 121 5.22 6.90 -13.72
N TYR A 122 5.16 7.93 -12.88
CA TYR A 122 4.08 8.92 -12.86
C TYR A 122 3.78 9.54 -14.23
N ARG A 123 4.81 9.87 -15.01
CA ARG A 123 4.68 10.47 -16.35
C ARG A 123 3.92 9.61 -17.35
N PHE A 124 3.78 8.32 -17.11
CA PHE A 124 3.09 7.35 -17.97
C PHE A 124 1.66 7.03 -17.50
N ARG A 125 1.14 7.76 -16.51
CA ARG A 125 -0.25 7.62 -16.11
C ARG A 125 -1.21 8.00 -17.23
N ASN A 126 -2.43 7.51 -17.16
CA ASN A 126 -3.50 7.99 -18.02
C ASN A 126 -3.76 9.49 -17.72
N LYS A 127 -3.64 10.34 -18.75
CA LYS A 127 -3.82 11.80 -18.60
C LYS A 127 -5.25 12.27 -18.79
N ASP A 128 -6.11 11.39 -19.31
CA ASP A 128 -7.51 11.72 -19.61
C ASP A 128 -8.43 11.55 -18.40
N LYS A 129 -7.92 10.98 -17.31
CA LYS A 129 -8.68 10.74 -16.07
C LYS A 129 -7.76 10.70 -14.84
N ILE A 130 -8.39 10.80 -13.67
CA ILE A 130 -7.70 10.61 -12.39
C ILE A 130 -7.25 9.15 -12.29
N SER A 131 -5.95 8.94 -12.02
CA SER A 131 -5.38 7.61 -11.81
C SER A 131 -5.34 7.26 -10.32
N ASP A 132 -5.58 5.99 -10.00
CA ASP A 132 -5.57 5.50 -8.62
C ASP A 132 -4.17 5.04 -8.22
N VAL A 133 -3.72 5.43 -7.03
CA VAL A 133 -2.44 5.00 -6.44
C VAL A 133 -2.68 4.41 -5.06
N ILE A 134 -2.27 3.16 -4.87
CA ILE A 134 -2.52 2.41 -3.66
C ILE A 134 -1.21 1.92 -3.04
N PHE A 135 -1.00 2.29 -1.76
CA PHE A 135 0.02 1.69 -0.91
C PHE A 135 -0.61 0.83 0.19
N PHE A 136 0.21 0.01 0.84
CA PHE A 136 -0.22 -0.79 1.99
C PHE A 136 0.43 -0.29 3.28
N ALA A 137 -0.41 0.02 4.27
CA ALA A 137 0.00 0.35 5.62
C ALA A 137 0.41 -0.91 6.40
N GLY A 138 1.09 -0.67 7.50
CA GLY A 138 1.39 -1.68 8.52
C GLY A 138 0.77 -1.32 9.86
N GLY A 139 0.94 -2.18 10.85
CA GLY A 139 0.62 -1.87 12.23
C GLY A 139 1.52 -0.76 12.79
N GLY A 140 1.10 -0.14 13.91
CA GLY A 140 1.93 0.80 14.65
C GLY A 140 1.66 2.29 14.37
N VAL A 141 0.67 2.62 13.53
CA VAL A 141 0.30 4.03 13.27
C VAL A 141 -0.27 4.70 14.52
N ASN A 142 -1.08 3.97 15.29
CA ASN A 142 -1.76 4.48 16.50
C ASN A 142 -1.04 4.13 17.81
N GLY A 143 0.08 3.43 17.74
CA GLY A 143 0.86 3.03 18.91
C GLY A 143 2.12 2.26 18.51
N ALA A 144 3.15 2.30 19.34
CA ALA A 144 4.42 1.65 19.06
C ALA A 144 4.27 0.12 19.00
N VAL A 145 4.84 -0.48 17.97
CA VAL A 145 5.01 -1.93 17.86
C VAL A 145 6.46 -2.27 18.14
N MET A 146 6.71 -2.90 19.30
CA MET A 146 8.05 -3.23 19.75
C MET A 146 8.80 -4.08 18.73
N LYS A 147 10.10 -3.83 18.58
CA LYS A 147 11.02 -4.53 17.67
C LYS A 147 10.73 -4.38 16.16
N PHE A 148 9.80 -3.49 15.75
CA PHE A 148 9.43 -3.24 14.36
C PHE A 148 9.60 -1.78 13.92
N SER A 149 10.53 -1.06 14.54
CA SER A 149 10.68 0.37 14.27
C SER A 149 10.96 0.69 12.80
N ALA A 150 11.86 -0.03 12.13
CA ALA A 150 12.16 0.16 10.70
C ALA A 150 10.91 0.00 9.83
N TYR A 151 10.20 -1.11 10.00
CA TYR A 151 8.96 -1.38 9.26
C TYR A 151 7.88 -0.35 9.55
N THR A 152 7.64 -0.09 10.83
CA THR A 152 6.56 0.82 11.26
C THR A 152 6.78 2.25 10.76
N ILE A 153 8.00 2.80 10.94
CA ILE A 153 8.29 4.18 10.49
C ILE A 153 8.21 4.31 8.97
N SER A 154 8.65 3.29 8.23
CA SER A 154 8.53 3.29 6.78
C SER A 154 7.07 3.34 6.30
N LYS A 155 6.17 2.63 7.00
CA LYS A 155 4.74 2.66 6.68
C LYS A 155 4.07 3.98 7.10
N ILE A 156 4.48 4.57 8.21
CA ILE A 156 4.05 5.93 8.63
C ILE A 156 4.50 6.98 7.59
N MET A 157 5.72 6.85 7.06
CA MET A 157 6.21 7.69 5.97
C MET A 157 5.27 7.64 4.75
N LEU A 158 4.87 6.45 4.31
CA LEU A 158 3.91 6.30 3.20
C LEU A 158 2.55 6.90 3.53
N VAL A 159 2.05 6.73 4.76
CA VAL A 159 0.77 7.34 5.20
C VAL A 159 0.84 8.85 5.03
N LYS A 160 1.92 9.49 5.49
CA LYS A 160 2.06 10.94 5.39
C LYS A 160 2.32 11.40 3.96
N MET A 161 3.09 10.63 3.17
CA MET A 161 3.34 10.93 1.75
C MET A 161 2.06 10.88 0.91
N CYS A 162 1.12 10.00 1.19
CA CYS A 162 -0.19 10.02 0.51
C CYS A 162 -0.90 11.36 0.68
N GLU A 163 -0.83 11.97 1.85
CA GLU A 163 -1.42 13.30 2.10
C GLU A 163 -0.71 14.40 1.31
N PHE A 164 0.63 14.42 1.27
CA PHE A 164 1.39 15.39 0.48
C PHE A 164 1.06 15.26 -1.01
N LEU A 165 1.15 14.04 -1.54
CA LEU A 165 0.88 13.79 -2.96
C LEU A 165 -0.56 14.10 -3.36
N ASP A 166 -1.53 13.95 -2.45
CA ASP A 166 -2.91 14.37 -2.68
C ASP A 166 -3.02 15.89 -2.84
N HIS A 167 -2.32 16.66 -2.02
CA HIS A 167 -2.31 18.12 -2.10
C HIS A 167 -1.56 18.65 -3.32
N GLU A 168 -0.46 18.02 -3.69
CA GLU A 168 0.40 18.45 -4.80
C GLU A 168 -0.17 18.07 -6.18
N ASN A 169 -1.01 17.03 -6.27
CA ASN A 169 -1.47 16.47 -7.54
C ASN A 169 -2.99 16.43 -7.64
N LYS A 170 -3.54 17.03 -8.68
CA LYS A 170 -4.98 17.06 -8.94
C LYS A 170 -5.48 15.81 -9.68
N ASP A 171 -4.60 15.09 -10.33
CA ASP A 171 -4.85 13.98 -11.25
C ASP A 171 -4.58 12.59 -10.66
N LEU A 172 -4.27 12.53 -9.36
CA LEU A 172 -4.12 11.28 -8.60
C LEU A 172 -5.19 11.17 -7.52
N ASN A 173 -5.76 9.97 -7.39
CA ASN A 173 -6.49 9.51 -6.22
C ASN A 173 -5.56 8.55 -5.45
N ILE A 174 -4.84 9.07 -4.47
CA ILE A 174 -3.79 8.34 -3.77
C ILE A 174 -4.17 8.07 -2.32
N PHE A 175 -4.14 6.81 -1.92
CA PHE A 175 -4.48 6.40 -0.56
C PHE A 175 -3.66 5.18 -0.11
N ILE A 176 -3.68 4.92 1.18
CA ILE A 176 -3.02 3.78 1.78
C ILE A 176 -4.03 2.93 2.54
N VAL A 177 -3.87 1.60 2.46
CA VAL A 177 -4.80 0.64 3.05
C VAL A 177 -4.08 -0.27 4.04
N GLY A 178 -4.54 -0.30 5.27
CA GLY A 178 -4.12 -1.27 6.28
C GLY A 178 -4.89 -2.58 6.11
N PRO A 179 -4.26 -3.66 5.60
CA PRO A 179 -4.96 -4.92 5.33
C PRO A 179 -5.35 -5.67 6.60
N GLY A 180 -4.87 -5.25 7.77
CA GLY A 180 -4.98 -6.05 8.98
C GLY A 180 -4.13 -7.33 8.89
N TRP A 181 -4.52 -8.34 9.68
CA TRP A 181 -3.85 -9.63 9.66
C TRP A 181 -4.38 -10.48 8.49
N ALA A 182 -3.67 -10.44 7.37
CA ALA A 182 -3.90 -11.30 6.20
C ALA A 182 -2.83 -12.40 6.16
N LYS A 183 -3.21 -13.63 5.85
CA LYS A 183 -2.26 -14.76 5.77
C LYS A 183 -1.32 -14.55 4.58
N THR A 184 -0.07 -14.23 4.87
CA THR A 184 0.98 -13.96 3.89
C THR A 184 2.31 -14.52 4.36
N LYS A 185 3.25 -14.73 3.46
CA LYS A 185 4.63 -15.17 3.76
C LYS A 185 5.42 -14.21 4.66
N ALA A 186 4.96 -12.96 4.81
CA ALA A 186 5.57 -12.04 5.76
C ALA A 186 5.51 -12.59 7.20
N HIS A 187 4.44 -13.33 7.56
CA HIS A 187 4.35 -13.99 8.86
C HIS A 187 5.37 -15.11 9.03
N ASP A 188 5.61 -15.91 7.98
CA ASP A 188 6.63 -16.96 8.01
C ASP A 188 8.03 -16.39 8.21
N LEU A 189 8.28 -15.23 7.56
CA LEU A 189 9.56 -14.52 7.71
C LEU A 189 9.72 -13.97 9.13
N VAL A 190 8.69 -13.38 9.71
CA VAL A 190 8.68 -12.91 11.10
C VAL A 190 8.96 -14.08 12.05
N LEU A 191 8.27 -15.22 11.89
CA LEU A 191 8.45 -16.41 12.76
C LEU A 191 9.86 -16.97 12.76
N LYS A 192 10.62 -16.79 11.68
CA LYS A 192 12.03 -17.22 11.58
C LYS A 192 12.99 -16.32 12.38
N HIS A 193 12.59 -15.07 12.65
CA HIS A 193 13.47 -14.07 13.26
C HIS A 193 13.03 -13.62 14.66
N VAL A 194 11.84 -14.03 15.09
CA VAL A 194 11.35 -13.77 16.46
C VAL A 194 11.81 -14.88 17.39
N SER A 195 12.33 -14.52 18.56
CA SER A 195 12.76 -15.48 19.59
C SER A 195 11.61 -16.38 20.08
N TRP A 196 11.96 -17.55 20.63
CA TRP A 196 10.97 -18.55 21.04
C TRP A 196 10.08 -18.07 22.19
N ASP A 197 10.58 -17.22 23.06
CA ASP A 197 9.94 -16.62 24.23
C ASP A 197 9.17 -15.32 23.93
N ASP A 198 9.18 -14.86 22.68
CA ASP A 198 8.45 -13.65 22.28
C ASP A 198 6.94 -13.95 22.16
N GLU A 199 6.12 -13.26 22.96
CA GLU A 199 4.67 -13.41 22.98
C GLU A 199 4.03 -13.28 21.58
N ARG A 200 4.64 -12.48 20.71
CA ARG A 200 4.19 -12.29 19.33
C ARG A 200 4.32 -13.54 18.49
N ARG A 201 5.33 -14.38 18.79
CA ARG A 201 5.51 -15.65 18.09
C ARG A 201 4.27 -16.52 18.26
N GLN A 202 3.80 -16.68 19.48
CA GLN A 202 2.62 -17.48 19.76
C GLN A 202 1.37 -16.88 19.10
N LYS A 203 1.16 -15.57 19.22
CA LYS A 203 0.06 -14.86 18.54
C LYS A 203 0.06 -15.06 17.02
N THR A 204 1.26 -15.06 16.41
CA THR A 204 1.39 -15.29 14.96
C THR A 204 1.06 -16.73 14.59
N ILE A 205 1.53 -17.72 15.38
CA ILE A 205 1.22 -19.13 15.17
C ILE A 205 -0.28 -19.37 15.29
N ASP A 206 -0.91 -18.86 16.33
CA ASP A 206 -2.35 -19.01 16.57
C ASP A 206 -3.17 -18.37 15.43
N PHE A 207 -2.76 -17.21 14.97
CA PHE A 207 -3.36 -16.56 13.79
C PHE A 207 -3.24 -17.43 12.54
N LEU A 208 -2.06 -17.97 12.23
CA LEU A 208 -1.87 -18.80 11.03
C LEU A 208 -2.68 -20.10 11.08
N LYS A 209 -2.85 -20.69 12.26
CA LYS A 209 -3.70 -21.86 12.51
C LYS A 209 -5.20 -21.51 12.48
N SER A 210 -5.56 -20.29 12.84
CA SER A 210 -6.96 -19.86 12.86
C SER A 210 -7.54 -19.75 11.44
N GLY A 211 -8.83 -19.99 11.29
CA GLY A 211 -9.57 -19.67 10.06
C GLY A 211 -9.85 -18.18 9.87
N LYS A 212 -9.37 -17.33 10.80
CA LYS A 212 -9.67 -15.90 10.88
C LYS A 212 -8.65 -15.07 10.10
N GLY A 213 -8.94 -13.79 9.92
CA GLY A 213 -8.08 -12.81 9.28
C GLY A 213 -8.74 -12.15 8.07
N THR A 214 -8.08 -11.15 7.54
CA THR A 214 -8.57 -10.44 6.35
C THR A 214 -8.40 -11.32 5.12
N THR A 215 -9.47 -11.48 4.36
CA THR A 215 -9.44 -12.25 3.11
C THR A 215 -8.87 -11.41 1.96
N MET A 216 -8.35 -12.08 0.93
CA MET A 216 -7.90 -11.39 -0.28
C MET A 216 -9.07 -10.73 -1.05
N ASP A 217 -10.30 -11.25 -0.87
CA ASP A 217 -11.51 -10.64 -1.42
C ASP A 217 -11.86 -9.35 -0.69
N ASP A 218 -11.70 -9.29 0.62
CA ASP A 218 -11.89 -8.06 1.39
C ASP A 218 -10.85 -6.99 1.02
N ILE A 219 -9.59 -7.39 0.81
CA ILE A 219 -8.54 -6.47 0.37
C ILE A 219 -8.90 -5.86 -1.00
N TYR A 220 -9.25 -6.71 -1.96
CA TYR A 220 -9.66 -6.26 -3.28
C TYR A 220 -10.93 -5.41 -3.24
N GLY A 221 -11.96 -5.87 -2.53
CA GLY A 221 -13.24 -5.19 -2.40
C GLY A 221 -13.11 -3.79 -1.80
N CYS A 222 -12.30 -3.64 -0.74
CA CYS A 222 -12.02 -2.36 -0.12
C CYS A 222 -11.29 -1.39 -1.08
N ILE A 223 -10.24 -1.87 -1.76
CA ILE A 223 -9.53 -1.06 -2.75
C ILE A 223 -10.48 -0.60 -3.86
N ARG A 224 -11.28 -1.51 -4.43
CA ARG A 224 -12.26 -1.19 -5.48
C ARG A 224 -13.32 -0.19 -5.00
N TRP A 225 -13.79 -0.36 -3.76
CA TRP A 225 -14.71 0.58 -3.14
C TRP A 225 -14.10 1.97 -3.03
N LEU A 226 -12.86 2.09 -2.52
CA LEU A 226 -12.15 3.37 -2.38
C LEU A 226 -11.88 4.05 -3.73
N CYS A 227 -11.44 3.29 -4.75
CA CYS A 227 -11.31 3.81 -6.12
C CYS A 227 -12.65 4.37 -6.64
N GLY A 228 -13.75 3.68 -6.35
CA GLY A 228 -15.10 4.10 -6.74
C GLY A 228 -15.60 5.37 -6.04
N GLN A 229 -15.11 5.69 -4.83
CA GLN A 229 -15.46 6.93 -4.12
C GLN A 229 -14.73 8.16 -4.68
N GLY A 230 -13.59 7.95 -5.34
CA GLY A 230 -12.79 8.98 -5.99
C GLY A 230 -12.04 9.90 -5.03
N LYS A 231 -11.29 10.82 -5.62
CA LYS A 231 -10.29 11.66 -4.95
C LYS A 231 -10.83 12.42 -3.72
N LYS A 232 -12.02 12.99 -3.78
CA LYS A 232 -12.59 13.80 -2.68
C LYS A 232 -12.82 13.02 -1.38
N VAL A 233 -12.99 11.71 -1.48
CA VAL A 233 -13.30 10.83 -0.34
C VAL A 233 -12.09 10.02 0.08
N SER A 234 -11.39 9.39 -0.85
CA SER A 234 -10.35 8.42 -0.52
C SER A 234 -8.94 9.00 -0.51
N SER A 235 -8.65 10.04 -1.29
CA SER A 235 -7.28 10.52 -1.46
C SER A 235 -6.68 11.15 -0.19
N GLY A 236 -5.39 10.95 0.01
CA GLY A 236 -4.62 11.48 1.14
C GLY A 236 -4.89 10.81 2.49
N ARG A 237 -5.57 9.65 2.52
CA ARG A 237 -6.05 9.01 3.76
C ARG A 237 -5.53 7.59 3.96
N ASN A 238 -5.53 7.17 5.23
CA ASN A 238 -5.16 5.83 5.67
C ASN A 238 -6.40 5.06 6.13
N PHE A 239 -6.81 4.09 5.34
CA PHE A 239 -7.97 3.24 5.61
C PHE A 239 -7.57 1.92 6.24
N SER A 240 -8.43 1.37 7.09
CA SER A 240 -8.29 0.03 7.66
C SER A 240 -9.41 -0.88 7.15
N ILE A 241 -9.04 -2.01 6.53
CA ILE A 241 -10.02 -2.98 6.05
C ILE A 241 -10.84 -3.57 7.21
N VAL A 242 -10.21 -3.69 8.37
CA VAL A 242 -10.80 -4.37 9.55
C VAL A 242 -11.62 -3.42 10.41
N HIS A 243 -11.16 -2.17 10.55
CA HIS A 243 -11.74 -1.24 11.53
C HIS A 243 -12.69 -0.21 10.91
N ASP A 244 -12.61 0.03 9.60
CA ASP A 244 -13.46 1.00 8.95
C ASP A 244 -14.74 0.36 8.40
N ALA A 245 -15.84 1.10 8.51
CA ALA A 245 -17.16 0.63 8.12
C ALA A 245 -17.40 0.83 6.60
N TRP A 246 -16.57 0.27 5.74
CA TRP A 246 -16.65 0.47 4.29
C TRP A 246 -17.69 -0.43 3.59
N LYS A 247 -18.25 -1.44 4.26
CA LYS A 247 -19.22 -2.39 3.69
C LYS A 247 -20.67 -1.95 3.91
N GLY A 248 -21.51 -2.24 2.93
CA GLY A 248 -22.96 -2.10 3.04
C GLY A 248 -23.46 -0.67 3.34
N PRO A 249 -24.58 -0.52 4.08
CA PRO A 249 -25.16 0.79 4.40
C PRO A 249 -24.24 1.71 5.20
N LEU A 250 -23.38 1.13 6.07
CA LEU A 250 -22.43 1.88 6.87
C LEU A 250 -21.36 2.54 6.00
N GLY A 251 -21.01 1.97 4.84
CA GLY A 251 -20.10 2.58 3.90
C GLY A 251 -20.61 3.93 3.34
N LYS A 252 -21.92 4.07 3.15
CA LYS A 252 -22.53 5.35 2.74
C LYS A 252 -22.35 6.41 3.83
N LYS A 253 -22.65 6.03 5.09
CA LYS A 253 -22.44 6.93 6.24
C LYS A 253 -20.99 7.35 6.39
N LEU A 254 -20.06 6.40 6.23
CA LEU A 254 -18.63 6.70 6.26
C LEU A 254 -18.23 7.74 5.20
N VAL A 255 -18.74 7.61 3.97
CA VAL A 255 -18.49 8.57 2.89
C VAL A 255 -18.99 9.98 3.25
N GLU A 256 -20.15 10.09 3.88
CA GLU A 256 -20.69 11.37 4.35
C GLU A 256 -19.77 12.01 5.41
N GLU A 257 -19.31 11.25 6.38
CA GLU A 257 -18.39 11.74 7.41
C GLU A 257 -17.03 12.14 6.83
N LEU A 258 -16.48 11.35 5.90
CA LEU A 258 -15.23 11.67 5.21
C LEU A 258 -15.31 12.96 4.37
N LYS A 259 -16.50 13.28 3.85
CA LYS A 259 -16.74 14.56 3.13
C LYS A 259 -16.82 15.77 4.07
N LYS A 260 -17.31 15.57 5.29
CA LYS A 260 -17.44 16.63 6.30
C LYS A 260 -16.11 16.93 6.98
N ASP A 261 -15.34 15.89 7.32
CA ASP A 261 -14.06 16.02 8.03
C ASP A 261 -12.89 15.72 7.08
N VAL A 262 -12.20 16.78 6.64
CA VAL A 262 -11.02 16.68 5.78
C VAL A 262 -9.80 16.06 6.49
N ASN A 263 -9.81 15.99 7.82
CA ASN A 263 -8.72 15.43 8.64
C ASN A 263 -8.95 13.97 9.03
N MET A 264 -10.17 13.45 8.85
CA MET A 264 -10.50 12.08 9.18
C MET A 264 -9.59 11.10 8.44
N TYR A 265 -9.03 10.13 9.17
CA TYR A 265 -8.09 9.11 8.68
C TYR A 265 -6.75 9.66 8.18
N LYS A 266 -6.33 10.83 8.68
CA LYS A 266 -5.01 11.43 8.44
C LYS A 266 -4.19 11.47 9.73
N LEU A 267 -2.87 11.51 9.61
CA LEU A 267 -2.01 11.69 10.77
C LEU A 267 -2.13 13.10 11.33
N ARG A 268 -2.58 13.19 12.58
CA ARG A 268 -2.73 14.44 13.33
C ARG A 268 -2.18 14.28 14.75
N ARG A 269 -1.74 15.37 15.34
CA ARG A 269 -1.41 15.39 16.77
C ARG A 269 -2.70 15.26 17.59
N TYR A 270 -2.75 14.29 18.49
CA TYR A 270 -3.90 14.07 19.34
C TYR A 270 -4.12 15.29 20.25
N LYS A 271 -5.38 15.68 20.47
CA LYS A 271 -5.82 16.85 21.26
C LYS A 271 -5.19 18.18 20.82
N ASN A 272 -4.91 18.34 19.54
CA ASN A 272 -4.33 19.58 19.01
C ASN A 272 -5.22 20.81 19.25
N GLU A 273 -6.54 20.62 19.34
CA GLU A 273 -7.53 21.69 19.51
C GLU A 273 -7.55 22.28 20.94
N LEU A 274 -7.05 21.56 21.95
CA LEU A 274 -7.09 22.01 23.35
C LEU A 274 -6.26 23.29 23.61
N LEU A 275 -5.28 23.60 22.76
CA LEU A 275 -4.46 24.80 22.88
C LEU A 275 -4.89 25.90 21.90
N ALA A 276 -5.65 25.58 20.85
CA ALA A 276 -6.10 26.56 19.86
C ALA A 276 -7.22 27.48 20.36
N SER A 277 -7.90 27.12 21.46
CA SER A 277 -8.97 27.92 22.06
C SER A 277 -8.47 29.01 23.01
N SER A 278 -7.22 28.91 23.51
CA SER A 278 -6.64 29.89 24.43
C SER A 278 -5.85 31.01 23.73
N GLU A 279 -5.44 30.84 22.48
CA GLU A 279 -4.58 31.79 21.78
C GLU A 279 -5.31 32.64 20.69
N LYS A 280 -6.58 32.37 20.39
CA LYS A 280 -7.34 33.21 19.46
C LYS A 280 -7.77 34.57 20.03
N SER A 281 -7.42 34.85 21.29
CA SER A 281 -7.68 36.15 21.94
C SER A 281 -6.47 37.09 21.97
N GLY A 282 -5.33 36.73 21.40
CA GLY A 282 -4.07 37.47 21.66
C GLY A 282 -3.14 37.78 20.50
N VAL A 283 -3.49 37.52 19.23
CA VAL A 283 -2.64 38.00 18.11
C VAL A 283 -3.53 38.59 17.02
N ARG A 284 -3.59 39.91 17.03
CA ARG A 284 -3.89 40.74 15.87
C ARG A 284 -2.58 41.16 15.23
#